data_286b7b126e945a5a1f1621b53c3a2623
#
_entry.id   286b7b126e945a5a1f1621b53c3a2623
#
_cell.length_a   1.000
_cell.length_b   1.000
_cell.length_c   1.000
_cell.angle_alpha   90.00
_cell.angle_beta   90.00
_cell.angle_gamma   90.00
#
_symmetry.space_group_name_H-M   'P 1'
#
loop_
_entity.id
_entity.type
_entity.pdbx_description
1 polymer ?
#
loop_
_entity_poly.entity_id
_entity_poly.type
_entity_poly.pdbx_seq_one_letter_code
_entity_poly.pdbx_strand_id
1 'polypeptide(L)'
;LGQTIYITAPIAGPLYASKQSITLSTPVATVGETAHLLAQTITIGSAIKGALYATGQSVLINGPVAKNVHVAGERIQLTGQIDGHLRAFGEHIELQAPIYGSAYLRGETIVIASVIHQDLDIKAQKVEFREGAELLGKLRLTESAELSGTALNTLISEDRVTMTPASTAFFERSKPVRPHIYGCCNK
;
A
#
# COMPACT_ATOMS: atom_id res chain seq x y z
N LEU A 1 -24.55 0.76 -25.06
CA LEU A 1 -23.53 1.67 -24.52
C LEU A 1 -22.67 0.88 -23.57
N GLY A 2 -21.49 0.40 -24.04
CA GLY A 2 -20.58 -0.42 -23.25
C GLY A 2 -20.07 0.33 -22.01
N GLN A 3 -20.22 -0.27 -20.85
CA GLN A 3 -19.73 0.26 -19.57
C GLN A 3 -18.28 -0.18 -19.29
N THR A 4 -17.72 -1.05 -20.11
CA THR A 4 -16.39 -1.63 -19.96
C THR A 4 -15.47 -1.26 -21.10
N ILE A 5 -14.23 -0.91 -20.78
CA ILE A 5 -13.14 -0.74 -21.73
C ILE A 5 -12.22 -1.94 -21.63
N TYR A 6 -12.00 -2.63 -22.76
CA TYR A 6 -10.98 -3.66 -22.90
C TYR A 6 -9.86 -3.12 -23.78
N ILE A 7 -8.65 -3.09 -23.26
CA ILE A 7 -7.46 -2.70 -23.99
C ILE A 7 -6.67 -3.96 -24.30
N THR A 8 -6.61 -4.30 -25.59
CA THR A 8 -6.01 -5.54 -26.11
C THR A 8 -4.81 -5.31 -27.03
N ALA A 9 -4.49 -4.05 -27.32
CA ALA A 9 -3.38 -3.66 -28.18
C ALA A 9 -2.40 -2.76 -27.44
N PRO A 10 -1.11 -2.72 -27.83
CA PRO A 10 -0.13 -1.86 -27.21
C PRO A 10 -0.44 -0.38 -27.48
N ILE A 11 -0.22 0.44 -26.46
CA ILE A 11 -0.37 1.90 -26.52
C ILE A 11 1.03 2.50 -26.37
N ALA A 12 1.52 3.17 -27.42
CA ALA A 12 2.87 3.76 -27.39
C ALA A 12 2.98 5.00 -26.49
N GLY A 13 1.91 5.77 -26.37
CA GLY A 13 1.83 7.00 -25.59
C GLY A 13 1.14 6.84 -24.24
N PRO A 14 0.75 7.98 -23.61
CA PRO A 14 0.01 7.96 -22.36
C PRO A 14 -1.43 7.45 -22.54
N LEU A 15 -1.95 6.78 -21.53
CA LEU A 15 -3.31 6.27 -21.49
C LEU A 15 -4.16 7.07 -20.51
N TYR A 16 -5.28 7.61 -20.99
CA TYR A 16 -6.31 8.24 -20.16
C TYR A 16 -7.62 7.51 -20.37
N ALA A 17 -8.14 6.85 -19.35
CA ALA A 17 -9.40 6.10 -19.47
C ALA A 17 -10.29 6.33 -18.25
N SER A 18 -11.59 6.58 -18.51
CA SER A 18 -12.60 6.71 -17.47
C SER A 18 -13.88 5.99 -17.90
N LYS A 19 -14.30 4.97 -17.15
CA LYS A 19 -15.51 4.18 -17.35
C LYS A 19 -15.90 3.43 -16.07
N GLN A 20 -16.98 2.66 -16.12
CA GLN A 20 -17.38 1.82 -15.00
C GLN A 20 -16.36 0.68 -14.74
N SER A 21 -15.87 0.05 -15.80
CA SER A 21 -14.83 -0.98 -15.71
C SER A 21 -13.75 -0.79 -16.77
N ILE A 22 -12.50 -0.96 -16.37
CA ILE A 22 -11.33 -0.88 -17.25
C ILE A 22 -10.50 -2.14 -17.06
N THR A 23 -10.22 -2.85 -18.17
CA THR A 23 -9.44 -4.08 -18.15
C THR A 23 -8.32 -4.02 -19.19
N LEU A 24 -7.08 -4.12 -18.71
CA LEU A 24 -5.87 -4.32 -19.48
C LEU A 24 -5.36 -5.74 -19.18
N SER A 25 -5.83 -6.75 -19.93
CA SER A 25 -5.65 -8.15 -19.54
C SER A 25 -4.67 -8.94 -20.41
N THR A 26 -4.20 -8.38 -21.50
CA THR A 26 -3.31 -9.10 -22.41
C THR A 26 -1.84 -8.71 -22.21
N PRO A 27 -0.91 -9.68 -22.21
CA PRO A 27 0.53 -9.38 -22.11
C PRO A 27 1.02 -8.46 -23.24
N VAL A 28 0.30 -8.42 -24.34
CA VAL A 28 0.62 -7.61 -25.54
C VAL A 28 0.18 -6.15 -25.36
N ALA A 29 -0.82 -5.88 -24.54
CA ALA A 29 -1.38 -4.53 -24.34
C ALA A 29 -0.50 -3.67 -23.42
N THR A 30 0.77 -3.52 -23.74
CA THR A 30 1.68 -2.68 -22.96
C THR A 30 1.34 -1.21 -23.11
N VAL A 31 1.43 -0.44 -22.00
CA VAL A 31 1.35 1.01 -22.03
C VAL A 31 2.76 1.58 -22.00
N GLY A 32 3.14 2.29 -23.07
CA GLY A 32 4.51 2.81 -23.26
C GLY A 32 4.86 3.96 -22.34
N GLU A 33 3.87 4.70 -21.87
CA GLU A 33 4.05 5.86 -20.99
C GLU A 33 3.14 5.77 -19.76
N THR A 34 2.77 6.91 -19.18
CA THR A 34 1.95 7.00 -17.98
C THR A 34 0.50 6.61 -18.26
N ALA A 35 -0.10 5.82 -17.36
CA ALA A 35 -1.51 5.49 -17.40
C ALA A 35 -2.30 6.22 -16.30
N HIS A 36 -3.40 6.86 -16.67
CA HIS A 36 -4.37 7.49 -15.79
C HIS A 36 -5.73 6.81 -15.95
N LEU A 37 -6.15 6.08 -14.92
CA LEU A 37 -7.34 5.23 -14.97
C LEU A 37 -8.32 5.62 -13.85
N LEU A 38 -9.58 5.84 -14.23
CA LEU A 38 -10.66 6.13 -13.29
C LEU A 38 -11.85 5.23 -13.59
N ALA A 39 -12.18 4.30 -12.67
CA ALA A 39 -13.30 3.38 -12.86
C ALA A 39 -13.76 2.79 -11.52
N GLN A 40 -14.93 2.18 -11.47
CA GLN A 40 -15.33 1.40 -10.29
C GLN A 40 -14.42 0.16 -10.15
N THR A 41 -14.18 -0.54 -11.25
CA THR A 41 -13.29 -1.71 -11.26
C THR A 41 -12.18 -1.51 -12.28
N ILE A 42 -10.93 -1.67 -11.82
CA ILE A 42 -9.73 -1.57 -12.64
C ILE A 42 -8.95 -2.87 -12.52
N THR A 43 -8.67 -3.52 -13.63
CA THR A 43 -7.83 -4.71 -13.70
C THR A 43 -6.69 -4.47 -14.68
N ILE A 44 -5.45 -4.53 -14.19
CA ILE A 44 -4.24 -4.30 -14.96
C ILE A 44 -3.39 -5.56 -14.94
N GLY A 45 -3.44 -6.35 -16.02
CA GLY A 45 -2.58 -7.52 -16.25
C GLY A 45 -1.41 -7.24 -17.18
N SER A 46 -1.36 -6.05 -17.75
CA SER A 46 -0.39 -5.64 -18.76
C SER A 46 0.74 -4.80 -18.15
N ALA A 47 1.91 -4.81 -18.79
CA ALA A 47 3.04 -4.00 -18.37
C ALA A 47 2.81 -2.50 -18.63
N ILE A 48 3.17 -1.66 -17.67
CA ILE A 48 3.16 -0.19 -17.78
C ILE A 48 4.60 0.29 -17.67
N LYS A 49 5.15 0.85 -18.76
CA LYS A 49 6.53 1.36 -18.79
C LYS A 49 6.68 2.74 -18.12
N GLY A 50 5.59 3.46 -17.98
CA GLY A 50 5.52 4.73 -17.27
C GLY A 50 5.03 4.60 -15.83
N ALA A 51 4.53 5.71 -15.29
CA ALA A 51 3.86 5.73 -13.99
C ALA A 51 2.39 5.31 -14.12
N LEU A 52 1.81 4.81 -13.02
CA LEU A 52 0.40 4.45 -12.95
C LEU A 52 -0.33 5.33 -11.93
N TYR A 53 -1.43 5.93 -12.37
CA TYR A 53 -2.40 6.60 -11.53
C TYR A 53 -3.75 5.90 -11.70
N ALA A 54 -4.21 5.20 -10.69
CA ALA A 54 -5.47 4.44 -10.75
C ALA A 54 -6.36 4.82 -9.56
N THR A 55 -7.62 5.14 -9.87
CA THR A 55 -8.61 5.44 -8.82
C THR A 55 -9.90 4.68 -9.11
N GLY A 56 -10.36 3.90 -8.14
CA GLY A 56 -11.57 3.09 -8.29
C GLY A 56 -11.99 2.43 -7.00
N GLN A 57 -13.14 1.79 -7.00
CA GLN A 57 -13.60 1.04 -5.84
C GLN A 57 -12.77 -0.24 -5.65
N SER A 58 -12.53 -0.97 -6.73
CA SER A 58 -11.69 -2.17 -6.73
C SER A 58 -10.58 -2.04 -7.76
N VAL A 59 -9.34 -2.12 -7.31
CA VAL A 59 -8.16 -1.99 -8.18
C VAL A 59 -7.26 -3.21 -8.01
N LEU A 60 -7.10 -3.96 -9.10
CA LEU A 60 -6.22 -5.13 -9.19
C LEU A 60 -5.09 -4.85 -10.17
N ILE A 61 -3.85 -4.89 -9.68
CA ILE A 61 -2.64 -4.66 -10.48
C ILE A 61 -1.78 -5.92 -10.46
N ASN A 62 -1.83 -6.68 -11.56
CA ASN A 62 -1.07 -7.92 -11.75
C ASN A 62 0.13 -7.72 -12.69
N GLY A 63 0.07 -6.70 -13.55
CA GLY A 63 1.14 -6.38 -14.47
C GLY A 63 2.26 -5.57 -13.83
N PRO A 64 3.51 -5.68 -14.33
CA PRO A 64 4.62 -4.91 -13.81
C PRO A 64 4.51 -3.42 -14.18
N VAL A 65 4.93 -2.55 -13.25
CA VAL A 65 4.98 -1.10 -13.45
C VAL A 65 6.41 -0.62 -13.27
N ALA A 66 6.99 -0.08 -14.33
CA ALA A 66 8.40 0.32 -14.34
C ALA A 66 8.71 1.62 -13.60
N LYS A 67 7.70 2.41 -13.23
CA LYS A 67 7.86 3.65 -12.47
C LYS A 67 6.92 3.69 -11.26
N ASN A 68 6.60 4.89 -10.80
CA ASN A 68 5.80 5.08 -9.61
C ASN A 68 4.33 4.68 -9.80
N VAL A 69 3.74 4.14 -8.74
CA VAL A 69 2.32 3.80 -8.66
C VAL A 69 1.63 4.67 -7.63
N HIS A 70 0.55 5.32 -8.06
CA HIS A 70 -0.37 6.03 -7.20
C HIS A 70 -1.75 5.41 -7.36
N VAL A 71 -2.25 4.78 -6.32
CA VAL A 71 -3.52 4.08 -6.35
C VAL A 71 -4.42 4.49 -5.19
N ALA A 72 -5.71 4.68 -5.48
CA ALA A 72 -6.72 4.96 -4.47
C ALA A 72 -7.99 4.14 -4.72
N GLY A 73 -8.56 3.55 -3.65
CA GLY A 73 -9.78 2.73 -3.77
C GLY A 73 -10.17 2.09 -2.46
N GLU A 74 -11.34 1.47 -2.40
CA GLU A 74 -11.73 0.70 -1.22
C GLU A 74 -10.88 -0.57 -1.09
N ARG A 75 -10.74 -1.32 -2.19
CA ARG A 75 -9.98 -2.56 -2.22
C ARG A 75 -8.87 -2.50 -3.26
N ILE A 76 -7.65 -2.66 -2.81
CA ILE A 76 -6.45 -2.58 -3.64
C ILE A 76 -5.66 -3.87 -3.49
N GLN A 77 -5.40 -4.55 -4.59
CA GLN A 77 -4.56 -5.74 -4.62
C GLN A 77 -3.44 -5.57 -5.65
N LEU A 78 -2.20 -5.78 -5.19
CA LEU A 78 -0.98 -5.57 -5.94
C LEU A 78 -0.19 -6.88 -5.97
N THR A 79 -0.17 -7.53 -7.14
CA THR A 79 0.60 -8.76 -7.39
C THR A 79 1.66 -8.56 -8.47
N GLY A 80 1.62 -7.43 -9.19
CA GLY A 80 2.61 -7.05 -10.19
C GLY A 80 3.77 -6.26 -9.57
N GLN A 81 4.99 -6.57 -9.99
CA GLN A 81 6.22 -5.89 -9.56
C GLN A 81 6.16 -4.38 -9.80
N ILE A 82 6.70 -3.59 -8.85
CA ILE A 82 6.80 -2.13 -8.96
C ILE A 82 8.27 -1.74 -8.82
N ASP A 83 8.84 -1.18 -9.89
CA ASP A 83 10.25 -0.76 -9.88
C ASP A 83 10.44 0.61 -9.19
N GLY A 84 9.40 1.45 -9.19
CA GLY A 84 9.40 2.76 -8.53
C GLY A 84 8.80 2.74 -7.12
N HIS A 85 8.32 3.91 -6.71
CA HIS A 85 7.65 4.09 -5.42
C HIS A 85 6.17 3.77 -5.51
N LEU A 86 5.62 3.23 -4.41
CA LEU A 86 4.19 2.98 -4.25
C LEU A 86 3.55 3.98 -3.29
N ARG A 87 2.41 4.56 -3.71
CA ARG A 87 1.49 5.28 -2.82
C ARG A 87 0.10 4.68 -2.96
N ALA A 88 -0.40 4.05 -1.91
CA ALA A 88 -1.71 3.42 -1.89
C ALA A 88 -2.58 3.98 -0.76
N PHE A 89 -3.83 4.30 -1.11
CA PHE A 89 -4.84 4.83 -0.19
C PHE A 89 -6.12 4.00 -0.34
N GLY A 90 -6.53 3.29 0.70
CA GLY A 90 -7.73 2.45 0.62
C GLY A 90 -8.13 1.85 1.95
N GLU A 91 -9.31 1.26 2.01
CA GLU A 91 -9.74 0.54 3.21
C GLU A 91 -8.95 -0.76 3.37
N HIS A 92 -8.86 -1.55 2.29
CA HIS A 92 -8.15 -2.82 2.26
C HIS A 92 -7.05 -2.79 1.21
N ILE A 93 -5.81 -2.95 1.65
CA ILE A 93 -4.63 -2.95 0.78
C ILE A 93 -3.88 -4.27 0.96
N GLU A 94 -3.71 -5.02 -0.12
CA GLU A 94 -2.96 -6.27 -0.15
C GLU A 94 -1.76 -6.17 -1.10
N LEU A 95 -0.56 -6.37 -0.57
CA LEU A 95 0.70 -6.36 -1.31
C LEU A 95 1.29 -7.75 -1.37
N GLN A 96 1.42 -8.30 -2.57
CA GLN A 96 2.01 -9.63 -2.81
C GLN A 96 3.22 -9.59 -3.75
N ALA A 97 3.53 -8.43 -4.32
CA ALA A 97 4.61 -8.28 -5.28
C ALA A 97 5.74 -7.40 -4.76
N PRO A 98 6.99 -7.61 -5.18
CA PRO A 98 8.13 -6.84 -4.74
C PRO A 98 8.03 -5.37 -5.18
N ILE A 99 8.43 -4.48 -4.27
CA ILE A 99 8.51 -3.04 -4.50
C ILE A 99 9.97 -2.61 -4.34
N TYR A 100 10.58 -2.15 -5.42
CA TYR A 100 11.98 -1.74 -5.41
C TYR A 100 12.19 -0.33 -4.84
N GLY A 101 11.18 0.51 -4.89
CA GLY A 101 11.17 1.82 -4.24
C GLY A 101 10.62 1.80 -2.82
N SER A 102 10.31 2.98 -2.31
CA SER A 102 9.64 3.15 -1.02
C SER A 102 8.13 2.97 -1.16
N ALA A 103 7.48 2.45 -0.11
CA ALA A 103 6.04 2.32 -0.07
C ALA A 103 5.42 3.24 0.99
N TYR A 104 4.36 3.94 0.59
CA TYR A 104 3.55 4.79 1.46
C TYR A 104 2.10 4.31 1.43
N LEU A 105 1.63 3.74 2.53
CA LEU A 105 0.36 3.03 2.62
C LEU A 105 -0.54 3.69 3.67
N ARG A 106 -1.80 3.96 3.29
CA ARG A 106 -2.82 4.44 4.22
C ARG A 106 -4.10 3.66 4.05
N GLY A 107 -4.62 3.09 5.14
CA GLY A 107 -5.86 2.31 5.09
C GLY A 107 -6.38 1.89 6.44
N GLU A 108 -7.41 1.08 6.44
CA GLU A 108 -7.88 0.42 7.65
C GLU A 108 -7.11 -0.87 7.89
N THR A 109 -7.08 -1.74 6.89
CA THR A 109 -6.40 -3.04 6.94
C THR A 109 -5.37 -3.13 5.82
N ILE A 110 -4.13 -3.39 6.18
CA ILE A 110 -3.03 -3.56 5.23
C ILE A 110 -2.41 -4.92 5.44
N VAL A 111 -2.33 -5.71 4.37
CA VAL A 111 -1.71 -7.05 4.35
C VAL A 111 -0.48 -6.99 3.46
N ILE A 112 0.67 -7.38 4.00
CA ILE A 112 1.95 -7.36 3.31
C ILE A 112 2.53 -8.77 3.29
N ALA A 113 2.72 -9.30 2.08
CA ALA A 113 3.33 -10.60 1.79
C ALA A 113 4.40 -10.45 0.69
N SER A 114 5.22 -9.41 0.78
CA SER A 114 6.16 -9.05 -0.28
C SER A 114 7.41 -8.39 0.25
N VAL A 115 8.46 -8.33 -0.59
CA VAL A 115 9.72 -7.67 -0.28
C VAL A 115 9.64 -6.19 -0.64
N ILE A 116 9.98 -5.31 0.30
CA ILE A 116 10.08 -3.87 0.09
C ILE A 116 11.54 -3.46 0.27
N HIS A 117 12.16 -2.96 -0.80
CA HIS A 117 13.59 -2.71 -0.83
C HIS A 117 14.00 -1.40 -0.15
N GLN A 118 13.11 -0.45 -0.02
CA GLN A 118 13.38 0.84 0.61
C GLN A 118 12.43 1.08 1.80
N ASP A 119 12.23 2.33 2.16
CA ASP A 119 11.44 2.69 3.33
C ASP A 119 9.95 2.37 3.17
N LEU A 120 9.33 1.95 4.27
CA LEU A 120 7.91 1.65 4.37
C LEU A 120 7.26 2.57 5.41
N ASP A 121 6.32 3.40 4.96
CA ASP A 121 5.53 4.28 5.83
C ASP A 121 4.06 3.82 5.81
N ILE A 122 3.55 3.39 6.97
CA ILE A 122 2.20 2.85 7.10
C ILE A 122 1.39 3.67 8.10
N LYS A 123 0.19 4.05 7.67
CA LYS A 123 -0.86 4.60 8.54
C LYS A 123 -2.12 3.75 8.40
N ALA A 124 -2.34 2.85 9.34
CA ALA A 124 -3.45 1.91 9.32
C ALA A 124 -3.95 1.61 10.73
N GLN A 125 -5.15 1.04 10.81
CA GLN A 125 -5.66 0.50 12.06
C GLN A 125 -5.10 -0.90 12.31
N LYS A 126 -5.02 -1.72 11.25
CA LYS A 126 -4.52 -3.09 11.32
C LYS A 126 -3.49 -3.34 10.23
N VAL A 127 -2.35 -3.91 10.62
CA VAL A 127 -1.30 -4.34 9.67
C VAL A 127 -0.97 -5.80 9.92
N GLU A 128 -1.06 -6.60 8.88
CA GLU A 128 -0.74 -8.03 8.90
C GLU A 128 0.47 -8.31 8.01
N PHE A 129 1.55 -8.81 8.59
CA PHE A 129 2.72 -9.28 7.85
C PHE A 129 2.63 -10.79 7.67
N ARG A 130 2.46 -11.23 6.44
CA ARG A 130 2.40 -12.65 6.08
C ARG A 130 3.77 -13.19 5.71
N GLU A 131 3.82 -14.49 5.53
CA GLU A 131 4.99 -15.19 5.03
C GLU A 131 5.45 -14.59 3.69
N GLY A 132 6.77 -14.36 3.55
CA GLY A 132 7.35 -13.67 2.40
C GLY A 132 7.45 -12.14 2.54
N ALA A 133 6.95 -11.55 3.64
CA ALA A 133 7.17 -10.15 3.91
C ALA A 133 8.62 -9.93 4.37
N GLU A 134 9.33 -9.04 3.68
CA GLU A 134 10.69 -8.62 4.03
C GLU A 134 10.82 -7.11 3.82
N LEU A 135 11.52 -6.44 4.72
CA LEU A 135 11.78 -5.02 4.61
C LEU A 135 13.28 -4.77 4.71
N LEU A 136 13.87 -4.19 3.67
CA LEU A 136 15.29 -3.85 3.64
C LEU A 136 15.58 -2.43 4.14
N GLY A 137 14.60 -1.53 4.09
CA GLY A 137 14.67 -0.16 4.57
C GLY A 137 14.14 0.05 5.99
N LYS A 138 13.71 1.27 6.27
CA LYS A 138 13.11 1.67 7.55
C LYS A 138 11.60 1.51 7.56
N LEU A 139 11.06 1.09 8.70
CA LEU A 139 9.63 1.01 8.94
C LEU A 139 9.16 2.19 9.80
N ARG A 140 8.18 2.94 9.29
CA ARG A 140 7.47 3.96 10.05
C ARG A 140 6.02 3.53 10.21
N LEU A 141 5.56 3.44 11.44
CA LEU A 141 4.20 3.04 11.81
C LEU A 141 3.52 4.14 12.63
N THR A 142 2.20 4.22 12.54
CA THR A 142 1.40 5.01 13.47
C THR A 142 1.21 4.21 14.77
N GLU A 143 1.34 4.82 15.95
CA GLU A 143 1.27 4.17 17.28
C GLU A 143 -0.02 3.38 17.54
N SER A 144 -1.10 3.68 16.84
CA SER A 144 -2.40 3.02 17.01
C SER A 144 -2.61 1.80 16.12
N ALA A 145 -1.61 1.37 15.35
CA ALA A 145 -1.74 0.24 14.46
C ALA A 145 -1.65 -1.10 15.22
N GLU A 146 -2.66 -1.95 15.09
CA GLU A 146 -2.57 -3.34 15.53
C GLU A 146 -1.69 -4.12 14.58
N LEU A 147 -0.55 -4.62 15.08
CA LEU A 147 0.38 -5.43 14.31
C LEU A 147 0.10 -6.91 14.52
N SER A 148 -0.04 -7.67 13.45
CA SER A 148 -0.23 -9.11 13.48
C SER A 148 0.55 -9.79 12.35
N GLY A 149 0.82 -11.10 12.50
CA GLY A 149 1.40 -11.91 11.43
C GLY A 149 2.64 -12.69 11.84
N THR A 150 2.95 -13.72 11.07
CA THR A 150 4.04 -14.67 11.31
C THR A 150 5.44 -14.11 11.07
N ALA A 151 5.55 -13.09 10.23
CA ALA A 151 6.83 -12.49 9.84
C ALA A 151 7.28 -11.34 10.76
N LEU A 152 6.49 -10.97 11.77
CA LEU A 152 6.76 -9.81 12.62
C LEU A 152 8.12 -9.88 13.31
N ASN A 153 8.48 -11.05 13.87
CA ASN A 153 9.72 -11.22 14.63
C ASN A 153 10.98 -11.14 13.75
N THR A 154 10.86 -11.37 12.45
CA THR A 154 11.98 -11.32 11.50
C THR A 154 12.17 -9.92 10.92
N LEU A 155 11.09 -9.14 10.84
CA LEU A 155 11.07 -7.80 10.26
C LEU A 155 11.50 -6.71 11.24
N ILE A 156 11.27 -6.92 12.53
CA ILE A 156 11.51 -5.92 13.57
C ILE A 156 12.87 -6.19 14.24
N SER A 157 13.96 -5.79 13.60
CA SER A 157 15.13 -5.42 14.39
C SER A 157 14.87 -4.00 14.93
N GLU A 158 15.00 -3.82 16.25
CA GLU A 158 14.59 -2.61 16.99
C GLU A 158 15.13 -1.28 16.43
N ASP A 159 16.27 -1.31 15.76
CA ASP A 159 16.91 -0.13 15.17
C ASP A 159 16.25 0.44 13.90
N ARG A 160 15.33 -0.28 13.26
CA ARG A 160 14.71 0.13 11.98
C ARG A 160 13.27 0.60 12.09
N VAL A 161 12.64 0.41 13.25
CA VAL A 161 11.23 0.76 13.46
C VAL A 161 11.11 2.11 14.15
N THR A 162 10.45 3.06 13.50
CA THR A 162 10.10 4.35 14.08
C THR A 162 8.60 4.45 14.26
N MET A 163 8.13 4.55 15.49
CA MET A 163 6.73 4.83 15.79
C MET A 163 6.48 6.34 15.73
N THR A 164 5.52 6.76 14.93
CA THR A 164 5.08 8.15 14.88
C THR A 164 3.82 8.27 15.73
N PRO A 165 3.77 9.20 16.74
CA PRO A 165 2.58 9.37 17.55
C PRO A 165 1.37 9.66 16.67
N ALA A 166 0.25 9.01 16.97
CA ALA A 166 -1.01 9.31 16.32
C ALA A 166 -1.28 10.79 16.53
N SER A 167 -1.43 11.55 15.45
CA SER A 167 -1.79 12.96 15.53
C SER A 167 -3.17 13.07 16.18
N THR A 168 -3.21 13.20 17.50
CA THR A 168 -4.40 13.57 18.27
C THR A 168 -4.68 15.06 18.07
N ALA A 169 -5.09 15.42 16.90
CA ALA A 169 -5.88 16.61 16.69
C ALA A 169 -7.33 16.18 16.78
N PHE A 170 -7.84 16.00 17.97
CA PHE A 170 -9.17 16.35 18.46
C PHE A 170 -9.55 15.52 19.71
N PHE A 171 -9.58 16.24 20.87
CA PHE A 171 -10.32 15.91 22.08
C PHE A 171 -10.01 14.59 22.82
N GLU A 172 -9.28 14.63 23.94
CA GLU A 172 -9.90 14.61 25.26
C GLU A 172 -8.88 14.79 26.39
N ARG A 173 -9.23 15.67 27.32
CA ARG A 173 -8.55 15.75 28.61
C ARG A 173 -8.81 14.46 29.39
N SER A 174 -7.91 13.55 29.44
CA SER A 174 -7.90 12.53 30.47
C SER A 174 -6.74 12.76 31.41
N LYS A 175 -7.08 12.78 32.67
CA LYS A 175 -6.30 13.12 33.88
C LYS A 175 -4.95 12.40 33.92
N PRO A 176 -3.91 13.03 34.49
CA PRO A 176 -2.63 12.36 34.71
C PRO A 176 -2.83 11.19 35.68
N VAL A 177 -2.48 9.99 35.22
CA VAL A 177 -2.32 8.83 36.10
C VAL A 177 -1.11 9.10 36.98
N ARG A 178 -1.34 9.32 38.29
CA ARG A 178 -0.27 9.42 39.26
C ARG A 178 0.41 8.07 39.38
N PRO A 179 1.74 7.98 39.26
CA PRO A 179 2.44 6.75 39.59
C PRO A 179 2.27 6.49 41.10
N HIS A 180 1.73 5.33 41.47
CA HIS A 180 1.76 4.82 42.81
C HIS A 180 3.21 4.50 43.19
N ILE A 181 3.81 5.38 43.95
CA ILE A 181 5.08 5.08 44.64
C ILE A 181 4.72 4.22 45.86
N TYR A 182 4.98 2.93 45.78
CA TYR A 182 5.02 2.09 46.97
C TYR A 182 6.24 2.47 47.79
N GLY A 183 6.03 3.27 48.80
CA GLY A 183 7.02 3.50 49.86
C GLY A 183 7.12 2.26 50.74
N CYS A 184 8.25 1.60 50.73
CA CYS A 184 8.65 0.70 51.79
C CYS A 184 9.08 1.50 52.98
N CYS A 185 8.28 1.54 54.03
CA CYS A 185 8.75 1.82 55.39
C CYS A 185 9.51 0.60 55.90
N ASN A 186 10.74 0.80 56.32
CA ASN A 186 11.31 0.00 57.37
C ASN A 186 12.11 0.89 58.32
N LYS A 187 11.70 0.85 59.58
CA LYS A 187 12.35 1.23 60.85
C LYS A 187 13.66 2.01 60.76
#